data_c1d572e8e24f9aefec84a93103187f66
#
_entry.id   c1d572e8e24f9aefec84a93103187f66
#
_cell.length_a   1.000
_cell.length_b   1.000
_cell.length_c   1.000
_cell.angle_alpha   90.00
_cell.angle_beta   90.00
_cell.angle_gamma   90.00
#
_symmetry.space_group_name_H-M   'P 1'
#
loop_
_entity.id
_entity.type
_entity.pdbx_description
1 polymer ?
#
loop_
_entity_poly.entity_id
_entity_poly.type
_entity_poly.pdbx_seq_one_letter_code
_entity_poly.pdbx_strand_id
1 'polypeptide(L)'
;MNLQKIAMGLGLSIALVACSKDEETIVVPVSAITVKDLAADTVTGLGLDGRPQSALTTTYYSLVDNKAIASTDAASTKWDIAFSSTKILINGGTSGPGIGGAFVHIGSFDSFTSIPADSIFKTDNANAASYAIPLGSGKAWYTYDGLTTLVSPIAGRVLVIRTATGKYAKIEIISYYKGGVTLPSTASVNDKLFKQRYYTFRYAYQPNGSKTF
;
A
#
# COMPACT_ATOMS: atom_id res chain seq x y z
N MET A 1 -32.15 -82.66 -27.40
CA MET A 1 -31.65 -82.69 -26.00
C MET A 1 -30.63 -81.58 -25.90
N ASN A 2 -31.08 -80.40 -25.48
CA ASN A 2 -30.32 -79.16 -25.56
C ASN A 2 -29.70 -78.82 -24.16
N LEU A 3 -28.36 -78.73 -24.12
CA LEU A 3 -27.64 -78.21 -22.96
C LEU A 3 -27.49 -76.67 -23.10
N GLN A 4 -28.14 -75.97 -22.23
CA GLN A 4 -27.90 -74.55 -22.05
C GLN A 4 -26.64 -74.32 -21.22
N LYS A 5 -25.70 -73.57 -21.78
CA LYS A 5 -24.52 -73.03 -21.03
C LYS A 5 -24.85 -71.69 -20.44
N ILE A 6 -24.82 -71.60 -19.12
CA ILE A 6 -24.92 -70.33 -18.32
C ILE A 6 -23.54 -69.76 -18.28
N ALA A 7 -23.34 -68.56 -18.85
CA ALA A 7 -22.15 -67.76 -18.73
C ALA A 7 -22.33 -66.76 -17.56
N MET A 8 -21.53 -66.91 -16.52
CA MET A 8 -21.49 -66.06 -15.34
C MET A 8 -20.53 -64.92 -15.62
N GLY A 9 -21.05 -63.72 -15.88
CA GLY A 9 -20.28 -62.51 -16.08
C GLY A 9 -19.84 -61.90 -14.74
N LEU A 10 -18.53 -61.89 -14.50
CA LEU A 10 -17.92 -61.26 -13.33
C LEU A 10 -17.74 -59.73 -13.63
N GLY A 11 -18.60 -58.90 -13.09
CA GLY A 11 -18.47 -57.43 -13.20
C GLY A 11 -17.37 -56.91 -12.28
N LEU A 12 -16.28 -56.45 -12.88
CA LEU A 12 -15.18 -55.77 -12.17
C LEU A 12 -15.55 -54.27 -11.99
N SER A 13 -15.98 -53.90 -10.80
CA SER A 13 -16.24 -52.50 -10.42
C SER A 13 -14.91 -51.80 -10.12
N ILE A 14 -14.43 -50.94 -11.02
CA ILE A 14 -13.29 -50.05 -10.80
C ILE A 14 -13.78 -48.87 -10.01
N ALA A 15 -13.44 -48.80 -8.72
CA ALA A 15 -13.61 -47.62 -7.89
C ALA A 15 -12.52 -46.62 -8.26
N LEU A 16 -12.90 -45.54 -8.96
CA LEU A 16 -12.03 -44.36 -9.16
C LEU A 16 -11.92 -43.61 -7.84
N VAL A 17 -10.82 -43.80 -7.11
CA VAL A 17 -10.44 -42.96 -6.02
C VAL A 17 -9.94 -41.62 -6.61
N ALA A 18 -10.79 -40.62 -6.66
CA ALA A 18 -10.41 -39.27 -6.95
C ALA A 18 -9.62 -38.74 -5.73
N CYS A 19 -8.29 -38.80 -5.77
CA CYS A 19 -7.45 -38.00 -4.91
C CYS A 19 -7.65 -36.53 -5.30
N SER A 20 -8.43 -35.79 -4.53
CA SER A 20 -8.34 -34.34 -4.52
C SER A 20 -6.97 -34.00 -3.93
N LYS A 21 -6.01 -33.63 -4.77
CA LYS A 21 -4.83 -32.90 -4.32
C LYS A 21 -5.32 -31.56 -3.80
N ASP A 22 -5.38 -31.40 -2.50
CA ASP A 22 -5.36 -30.07 -1.90
C ASP A 22 -4.03 -29.46 -2.36
N GLU A 23 -4.10 -28.48 -3.29
CA GLU A 23 -2.95 -27.67 -3.64
C GLU A 23 -2.56 -26.90 -2.37
N GLU A 24 -1.52 -27.37 -1.68
CA GLU A 24 -0.89 -26.58 -0.64
C GLU A 24 -0.51 -25.23 -1.26
N THR A 25 -1.23 -24.19 -0.89
CA THR A 25 -0.86 -22.81 -1.26
C THR A 25 0.49 -22.52 -0.67
N ILE A 26 1.53 -22.53 -1.51
CA ILE A 26 2.90 -22.17 -1.08
C ILE A 26 2.82 -20.73 -0.59
N VAL A 27 2.85 -20.54 0.71
CA VAL A 27 2.97 -19.22 1.32
C VAL A 27 4.39 -18.73 1.06
N VAL A 28 4.55 -17.86 0.08
CA VAL A 28 5.84 -17.19 -0.18
C VAL A 28 6.01 -16.14 0.93
N PRO A 29 7.02 -16.27 1.78
CA PRO A 29 7.29 -15.28 2.80
C PRO A 29 7.57 -13.93 2.12
N VAL A 30 6.85 -12.90 2.55
CA VAL A 30 7.00 -11.55 1.99
C VAL A 30 7.95 -10.76 2.88
N SER A 31 9.11 -10.43 2.35
CA SER A 31 10.09 -9.58 3.04
C SER A 31 9.72 -8.11 2.95
N ALA A 32 9.92 -7.37 4.03
CA ALA A 32 9.74 -5.93 4.04
C ALA A 32 10.92 -5.23 3.36
N ILE A 33 10.60 -4.25 2.51
CA ILE A 33 11.54 -3.37 1.82
C ILE A 33 11.44 -1.98 2.45
N THR A 34 12.56 -1.32 2.67
CA THR A 34 12.58 0.08 3.15
C THR A 34 12.99 1.02 2.01
N VAL A 35 12.13 1.98 1.74
CA VAL A 35 12.38 3.12 0.83
C VAL A 35 12.79 4.30 1.68
N LYS A 36 13.91 4.95 1.33
CA LYS A 36 14.43 6.11 2.06
C LYS A 36 14.35 7.36 1.21
N ASP A 37 13.95 8.46 1.84
CA ASP A 37 14.00 9.81 1.28
C ASP A 37 13.28 9.97 -0.08
N LEU A 38 12.15 9.29 -0.27
CA LEU A 38 11.33 9.51 -1.46
C LEU A 38 10.78 10.95 -1.43
N ALA A 39 11.29 11.79 -2.32
CA ALA A 39 10.86 13.18 -2.42
C ALA A 39 9.40 13.25 -2.92
N ALA A 40 8.57 14.06 -2.25
CA ALA A 40 7.14 14.16 -2.51
C ALA A 40 6.65 15.61 -2.47
N ASP A 41 6.83 16.33 -3.58
CA ASP A 41 6.51 17.76 -3.67
C ASP A 41 7.33 18.60 -2.68
N THR A 42 8.64 18.47 -2.73
CA THR A 42 9.56 19.12 -1.78
C THR A 42 9.45 20.63 -1.80
N VAL A 43 9.73 21.26 -0.65
CA VAL A 43 9.67 22.71 -0.50
C VAL A 43 10.79 23.37 -1.26
N THR A 44 10.46 24.40 -2.05
CA THR A 44 11.39 25.20 -2.84
C THR A 44 11.68 26.59 -2.22
N GLY A 45 10.83 27.02 -1.28
CA GLY A 45 10.97 28.33 -0.61
C GLY A 45 9.79 28.64 0.29
N LEU A 46 9.72 29.92 0.71
CA LEU A 46 8.57 30.49 1.42
C LEU A 46 7.84 31.47 0.49
N GLY A 47 6.52 31.45 0.54
CA GLY A 47 5.67 32.47 -0.07
C GLY A 47 5.72 33.79 0.70
N LEU A 48 5.16 34.82 0.10
CA LEU A 48 5.01 36.14 0.74
C LEU A 48 4.13 36.07 2.01
N ASP A 49 3.28 35.04 2.10
CA ASP A 49 2.44 34.73 3.27
C ASP A 49 3.15 33.87 4.32
N GLY A 50 4.45 33.60 4.15
CA GLY A 50 5.27 32.79 5.05
C GLY A 50 5.00 31.29 4.97
N ARG A 51 4.18 30.82 4.01
CA ARG A 51 3.88 29.38 3.84
C ARG A 51 4.89 28.68 2.95
N PRO A 52 5.16 27.40 3.19
CA PRO A 52 6.01 26.61 2.32
C PRO A 52 5.47 26.56 0.89
N GLN A 53 6.30 26.94 -0.07
CA GLN A 53 6.05 26.83 -1.50
C GLN A 53 6.67 25.56 -2.05
N SER A 54 6.06 25.01 -3.09
CA SER A 54 6.55 23.83 -3.81
C SER A 54 6.10 23.91 -5.27
N ALA A 55 6.63 23.01 -6.09
CA ALA A 55 6.24 22.89 -7.50
C ALA A 55 4.86 22.22 -7.71
N LEU A 56 4.17 21.84 -6.63
CA LEU A 56 2.89 21.11 -6.63
C LEU A 56 2.95 19.78 -7.42
N THR A 57 4.08 19.10 -7.31
CA THR A 57 4.34 17.84 -8.00
C THR A 57 3.73 16.66 -7.26
N THR A 58 3.48 15.59 -8.00
CA THR A 58 3.08 14.29 -7.45
C THR A 58 4.14 13.25 -7.82
N THR A 59 4.62 12.52 -6.82
CA THR A 59 5.58 11.43 -7.01
C THR A 59 4.83 10.10 -7.01
N TYR A 60 4.76 9.47 -8.16
CA TYR A 60 4.15 8.15 -8.37
C TYR A 60 5.14 7.05 -8.04
N TYR A 61 4.68 5.94 -7.46
CA TYR A 61 5.54 4.85 -7.01
C TYR A 61 4.92 3.48 -7.30
N SER A 62 5.75 2.59 -7.88
CA SER A 62 5.42 1.18 -8.06
C SER A 62 5.93 0.36 -6.88
N LEU A 63 5.03 -0.30 -6.16
CA LEU A 63 5.38 -1.23 -5.08
C LEU A 63 5.95 -2.55 -5.63
N VAL A 64 5.56 -2.91 -6.85
CA VAL A 64 6.06 -4.09 -7.55
C VAL A 64 7.52 -3.92 -7.93
N ASP A 65 7.83 -2.81 -8.60
CA ASP A 65 9.17 -2.54 -9.16
C ASP A 65 10.10 -1.86 -8.15
N ASN A 66 9.58 -1.45 -7.00
CA ASN A 66 10.32 -0.69 -5.97
C ASN A 66 11.00 0.57 -6.54
N LYS A 67 10.24 1.36 -7.31
CA LYS A 67 10.79 2.58 -7.94
C LYS A 67 9.74 3.67 -8.14
N ALA A 68 10.23 4.91 -8.26
CA ALA A 68 9.40 6.02 -8.71
C ALA A 68 9.06 5.86 -10.20
N ILE A 69 7.85 6.27 -10.57
CA ILE A 69 7.32 6.23 -11.93
C ILE A 69 7.25 7.65 -12.48
N ALA A 70 7.59 7.81 -13.76
CA ALA A 70 7.55 9.11 -14.42
C ALA A 70 6.13 9.70 -14.41
N SER A 71 6.02 11.01 -14.24
CA SER A 71 4.72 11.71 -14.25
C SER A 71 3.96 11.59 -15.59
N THR A 72 4.65 11.32 -16.67
CA THR A 72 4.05 10.98 -17.97
C THR A 72 3.22 9.69 -17.95
N ASP A 73 3.49 8.81 -17.00
CA ASP A 73 2.76 7.56 -16.79
C ASP A 73 1.64 7.67 -15.72
N ALA A 74 1.31 8.89 -15.28
CA ALA A 74 0.26 9.12 -14.27
C ALA A 74 -1.09 8.50 -14.64
N ALA A 75 -1.45 8.50 -15.93
CA ALA A 75 -2.69 7.92 -16.45
C ALA A 75 -2.56 6.42 -16.80
N SER A 76 -1.63 5.71 -16.17
CA SER A 76 -1.41 4.28 -16.39
C SER A 76 -1.56 3.48 -15.09
N THR A 77 -1.53 2.15 -15.21
CA THR A 77 -1.51 1.22 -14.06
C THR A 77 -0.10 0.85 -13.61
N LYS A 78 0.94 1.58 -14.06
CA LYS A 78 2.34 1.31 -13.70
C LYS A 78 2.69 1.71 -12.27
N TRP A 79 1.89 2.51 -11.61
CA TRP A 79 2.08 2.94 -10.22
C TRP A 79 0.96 2.40 -9.32
N ASP A 80 1.21 2.30 -8.04
CA ASP A 80 0.26 1.79 -7.05
C ASP A 80 -0.17 2.86 -6.07
N ILE A 81 0.79 3.68 -5.62
CA ILE A 81 0.59 4.79 -4.69
C ILE A 81 1.29 6.04 -5.23
N ALA A 82 0.79 7.21 -4.80
CA ALA A 82 1.45 8.47 -5.13
C ALA A 82 1.45 9.43 -3.94
N PHE A 83 2.47 10.27 -3.87
CA PHE A 83 2.74 11.17 -2.75
C PHE A 83 2.78 12.62 -3.22
N SER A 84 2.11 13.51 -2.48
CA SER A 84 2.17 14.96 -2.72
C SER A 84 1.96 15.69 -1.38
N SER A 85 3.00 16.33 -0.86
CA SER A 85 2.98 16.88 0.50
C SER A 85 2.60 15.77 1.53
N THR A 86 1.56 15.94 2.34
CA THR A 86 1.07 14.92 3.29
C THR A 86 0.03 13.96 2.68
N LYS A 87 -0.32 14.15 1.42
CA LYS A 87 -1.33 13.37 0.73
C LYS A 87 -0.71 12.10 0.15
N ILE A 88 -1.37 10.97 0.38
CA ILE A 88 -1.06 9.69 -0.25
C ILE A 88 -2.29 9.27 -1.06
N LEU A 89 -2.09 9.04 -2.36
CA LEU A 89 -3.12 8.64 -3.31
C LEU A 89 -2.95 7.18 -3.71
N ILE A 90 -4.04 6.56 -4.12
CA ILE A 90 -4.09 5.18 -4.59
C ILE A 90 -4.44 5.19 -6.09
N ASN A 91 -3.80 4.32 -6.87
CA ASN A 91 -4.16 4.16 -8.27
C ASN A 91 -5.51 3.43 -8.41
N GLY A 92 -6.56 4.20 -8.22
CA GLY A 92 -7.95 3.76 -8.28
C GLY A 92 -8.92 4.91 -8.02
N GLY A 93 -10.14 4.75 -8.41
CA GLY A 93 -11.16 5.80 -8.31
C GLY A 93 -10.82 7.01 -9.18
N THR A 94 -10.74 8.21 -8.60
CA THR A 94 -10.46 9.46 -9.33
C THR A 94 -8.97 9.77 -9.47
N SER A 95 -8.10 9.05 -8.75
CA SER A 95 -6.65 9.32 -8.77
C SER A 95 -5.90 8.56 -9.86
N GLY A 96 -6.45 7.47 -10.38
CA GLY A 96 -5.82 6.69 -11.44
C GLY A 96 -6.72 5.60 -12.02
N PRO A 97 -6.36 5.02 -13.17
CA PRO A 97 -7.18 4.07 -13.91
C PRO A 97 -7.19 2.65 -13.34
N GLY A 98 -6.37 2.37 -12.33
CA GLY A 98 -6.26 1.03 -11.74
C GLY A 98 -7.47 0.66 -10.88
N ILE A 99 -7.43 -0.57 -10.37
CA ILE A 99 -8.44 -1.09 -9.42
C ILE A 99 -7.99 -0.95 -7.97
N GLY A 100 -7.00 -0.09 -7.73
CA GLY A 100 -6.40 0.15 -6.42
C GLY A 100 -7.41 0.57 -5.36
N GLY A 101 -7.04 0.34 -4.12
CA GLY A 101 -7.82 0.74 -2.96
C GLY A 101 -7.01 0.63 -1.70
N ALA A 102 -7.48 1.23 -0.60
CA ALA A 102 -6.78 1.15 0.67
C ALA A 102 -7.72 1.21 1.87
N PHE A 103 -7.19 0.80 3.01
CA PHE A 103 -7.71 1.14 4.33
C PHE A 103 -6.55 1.31 5.32
N VAL A 104 -6.83 1.94 6.47
CA VAL A 104 -5.85 2.10 7.55
C VAL A 104 -6.14 1.07 8.63
N HIS A 105 -5.16 0.21 8.90
CA HIS A 105 -5.18 -0.71 10.03
C HIS A 105 -4.49 -0.07 11.24
N ILE A 106 -5.07 -0.26 12.43
CA ILE A 106 -4.49 0.17 13.71
C ILE A 106 -3.84 -1.06 14.35
N GLY A 107 -2.52 -1.08 14.40
CA GLY A 107 -1.73 -2.20 14.89
C GLY A 107 -0.30 -2.14 14.40
N SER A 108 0.55 -3.08 14.84
CA SER A 108 1.94 -3.16 14.39
C SER A 108 2.03 -3.68 12.95
N PHE A 109 2.96 -3.12 12.18
CA PHE A 109 3.27 -3.60 10.82
C PHE A 109 3.67 -5.08 10.83
N ASP A 110 4.47 -5.51 11.81
CA ASP A 110 4.98 -6.88 11.86
C ASP A 110 3.89 -7.88 12.28
N SER A 111 2.97 -7.47 13.16
CA SER A 111 1.87 -8.34 13.61
C SER A 111 0.70 -8.42 12.61
N PHE A 112 0.64 -7.52 11.63
CA PHE A 112 -0.37 -7.58 10.57
C PHE A 112 0.04 -8.58 9.49
N THR A 113 -0.29 -9.85 9.68
CA THR A 113 0.13 -10.96 8.80
C THR A 113 -0.92 -11.36 7.77
N SER A 114 -2.17 -10.92 7.92
CA SER A 114 -3.23 -11.23 6.96
C SER A 114 -4.28 -10.13 6.90
N ILE A 115 -4.85 -9.94 5.72
CA ILE A 115 -5.96 -9.01 5.48
C ILE A 115 -7.25 -9.74 5.85
N PRO A 116 -8.06 -9.22 6.82
CA PRO A 116 -9.34 -9.80 7.17
C PRO A 116 -10.28 -9.94 5.96
N ALA A 117 -11.08 -11.01 5.93
CA ALA A 117 -11.94 -11.33 4.79
C ALA A 117 -12.98 -10.23 4.51
N ASP A 118 -13.46 -9.57 5.55
CA ASP A 118 -14.48 -8.51 5.54
C ASP A 118 -13.90 -7.10 5.33
N SER A 119 -12.58 -6.98 5.06
CA SER A 119 -11.94 -5.69 4.84
C SER A 119 -12.50 -4.96 3.63
N ILE A 120 -12.87 -3.69 3.84
CA ILE A 120 -13.38 -2.81 2.78
C ILE A 120 -12.24 -1.91 2.28
N PHE A 121 -11.83 -2.12 1.04
CA PHE A 121 -10.89 -1.25 0.34
C PHE A 121 -11.64 -0.06 -0.27
N LYS A 122 -11.39 1.13 0.28
CA LYS A 122 -11.89 2.38 -0.30
C LYS A 122 -11.02 2.78 -1.48
N THR A 123 -11.61 3.47 -2.45
CA THR A 123 -10.91 4.09 -3.58
C THR A 123 -10.87 5.60 -3.38
N ASP A 124 -9.98 6.29 -4.09
CA ASP A 124 -9.97 7.76 -4.06
C ASP A 124 -11.21 8.32 -4.75
N ASN A 125 -11.75 9.40 -4.18
CA ASN A 125 -12.91 10.10 -4.71
C ASN A 125 -12.53 11.55 -5.05
N ALA A 126 -13.34 12.24 -5.83
CA ALA A 126 -13.13 13.63 -6.23
C ALA A 126 -13.01 14.60 -5.03
N ASN A 127 -13.67 14.28 -3.92
CA ASN A 127 -13.51 15.02 -2.67
C ASN A 127 -12.34 14.45 -1.86
N ALA A 128 -11.34 15.28 -1.58
CA ALA A 128 -10.17 14.91 -0.78
C ALA A 128 -10.51 14.36 0.63
N ALA A 129 -11.65 14.73 1.20
CA ALA A 129 -12.15 14.15 2.45
C ALA A 129 -12.53 12.66 2.32
N SER A 130 -12.70 12.17 1.09
CA SER A 130 -13.12 10.81 0.76
C SER A 130 -12.01 9.99 0.08
N TYR A 131 -10.75 10.42 0.21
CA TYR A 131 -9.63 9.59 -0.25
C TYR A 131 -9.55 8.27 0.53
N ALA A 132 -9.07 7.23 -0.13
CA ALA A 132 -8.87 5.91 0.46
C ALA A 132 -8.00 5.97 1.72
N ILE A 133 -6.96 6.83 1.68
CA ILE A 133 -6.14 7.21 2.83
C ILE A 133 -6.58 8.60 3.26
N PRO A 134 -7.34 8.73 4.37
CA PRO A 134 -7.93 10.01 4.78
C PRO A 134 -6.88 11.08 5.01
N LEU A 135 -7.09 12.25 4.43
CA LEU A 135 -6.24 13.42 4.63
C LEU A 135 -6.59 14.11 5.95
N GLY A 136 -5.56 14.57 6.65
CA GLY A 136 -5.68 15.38 7.87
C GLY A 136 -4.96 14.77 9.07
N SER A 137 -4.56 15.66 10.00
CA SER A 137 -3.88 15.29 11.24
C SER A 137 -4.73 14.30 12.06
N GLY A 138 -4.12 13.22 12.54
CA GLY A 138 -4.75 12.19 13.36
C GLY A 138 -5.62 11.18 12.60
N LYS A 139 -5.92 11.42 11.32
CA LYS A 139 -6.90 10.60 10.57
C LYS A 139 -6.31 9.32 9.98
N ALA A 140 -5.11 9.38 9.43
CA ALA A 140 -4.46 8.22 8.83
C ALA A 140 -3.06 7.99 9.40
N TRP A 141 -2.03 8.44 8.70
CA TRP A 141 -0.66 8.06 8.99
C TRP A 141 0.12 9.09 9.83
N TYR A 142 -0.35 10.34 9.98
CA TYR A 142 0.40 11.42 10.62
C TYR A 142 -0.43 12.25 11.59
N THR A 143 0.30 12.92 12.51
CA THR A 143 -0.17 14.09 13.26
C THR A 143 0.60 15.33 12.83
N TYR A 144 -0.06 16.48 12.86
CA TYR A 144 0.55 17.80 12.70
C TYR A 144 0.44 18.56 14.03
N ASP A 145 1.56 19.02 14.55
CA ASP A 145 1.62 19.87 15.72
C ASP A 145 1.79 21.33 15.28
N GLY A 146 0.79 22.15 15.50
CA GLY A 146 0.78 23.56 15.10
C GLY A 146 1.79 24.43 15.87
N LEU A 147 2.19 24.03 17.08
CA LEU A 147 3.16 24.78 17.89
C LEU A 147 4.59 24.58 17.38
N THR A 148 4.94 23.34 17.07
CA THR A 148 6.28 22.99 16.58
C THR A 148 6.36 22.98 15.05
N THR A 149 5.24 23.05 14.35
CA THR A 149 5.09 22.94 12.89
C THR A 149 5.58 21.61 12.33
N LEU A 150 5.61 20.56 13.15
CA LEU A 150 6.09 19.25 12.76
C LEU A 150 4.94 18.33 12.32
N VAL A 151 5.23 17.54 11.28
CA VAL A 151 4.44 16.38 10.86
C VAL A 151 5.13 15.12 11.36
N SER A 152 4.45 14.32 12.16
CA SER A 152 5.01 13.09 12.72
C SER A 152 4.17 11.89 12.35
N PRO A 153 4.77 10.78 11.86
CA PRO A 153 4.04 9.53 11.66
C PRO A 153 3.43 9.04 12.97
N ILE A 154 2.24 8.46 12.88
CA ILE A 154 1.57 7.85 14.03
C ILE A 154 2.03 6.39 14.13
N ALA A 155 2.65 6.02 15.24
CA ALA A 155 3.04 4.64 15.49
C ALA A 155 1.82 3.70 15.45
N GLY A 156 2.00 2.51 14.88
CA GLY A 156 0.92 1.53 14.77
C GLY A 156 -0.17 1.91 13.75
N ARG A 157 0.19 2.65 12.70
CA ARG A 157 -0.67 2.90 11.54
C ARG A 157 -0.12 2.19 10.32
N VAL A 158 -0.83 1.17 9.86
CA VAL A 158 -0.49 0.39 8.66
C VAL A 158 -1.47 0.74 7.55
N LEU A 159 -0.94 1.24 6.44
CA LEU A 159 -1.72 1.45 5.22
C LEU A 159 -1.79 0.12 4.47
N VAL A 160 -2.96 -0.45 4.37
CA VAL A 160 -3.17 -1.72 3.65
C VAL A 160 -3.68 -1.38 2.25
N ILE A 161 -2.92 -1.79 1.25
CA ILE A 161 -3.10 -1.38 -0.15
C ILE A 161 -3.54 -2.58 -0.99
N ARG A 162 -4.59 -2.39 -1.77
CA ARG A 162 -4.80 -3.15 -2.99
C ARG A 162 -4.17 -2.36 -4.12
N THR A 163 -3.23 -2.95 -4.86
CA THR A 163 -2.46 -2.29 -5.94
C THR A 163 -3.31 -1.97 -7.16
N ALA A 164 -2.76 -1.23 -8.11
CA ALA A 164 -3.43 -0.92 -9.38
C ALA A 164 -3.90 -2.17 -10.14
N THR A 165 -3.20 -3.29 -9.97
CA THR A 165 -3.44 -4.57 -10.64
C THR A 165 -4.10 -5.63 -9.75
N GLY A 166 -4.55 -5.26 -8.55
CA GLY A 166 -5.31 -6.15 -7.66
C GLY A 166 -4.47 -7.05 -6.75
N LYS A 167 -3.15 -6.82 -6.64
CA LYS A 167 -2.30 -7.45 -5.64
C LYS A 167 -2.39 -6.68 -4.32
N TYR A 168 -1.66 -7.11 -3.29
CA TYR A 168 -1.75 -6.50 -1.97
C TYR A 168 -0.38 -6.06 -1.45
N ALA A 169 -0.40 -5.01 -0.66
CA ALA A 169 0.76 -4.56 0.09
C ALA A 169 0.34 -3.98 1.44
N LYS A 170 1.25 -3.96 2.39
CA LYS A 170 1.12 -3.22 3.64
C LYS A 170 2.28 -2.23 3.75
N ILE A 171 2.00 -1.02 4.26
CA ILE A 171 2.97 0.09 4.31
C ILE A 171 2.92 0.71 5.70
N GLU A 172 4.08 1.03 6.26
CA GLU A 172 4.23 1.86 7.45
C GLU A 172 5.13 3.05 7.12
N ILE A 173 4.65 4.26 7.39
CA ILE A 173 5.44 5.48 7.22
C ILE A 173 6.33 5.65 8.45
N ILE A 174 7.64 5.72 8.24
CA ILE A 174 8.66 5.82 9.29
C ILE A 174 9.04 7.28 9.53
N SER A 175 9.20 8.07 8.45
CA SER A 175 9.58 9.47 8.54
C SER A 175 8.99 10.28 7.38
N TYR A 176 8.79 11.57 7.65
CA TYR A 176 8.38 12.59 6.67
C TYR A 176 9.53 13.55 6.32
N TYR A 177 10.71 13.34 6.95
CA TYR A 177 11.85 14.25 6.81
C TYR A 177 13.06 13.55 6.21
N LYS A 178 13.82 14.30 5.42
CA LYS A 178 15.05 13.84 4.78
C LYS A 178 16.02 13.25 5.80
N GLY A 179 16.61 12.13 5.44
CA GLY A 179 17.49 11.34 6.32
C GLY A 179 16.76 10.27 7.11
N GLY A 180 15.43 10.11 6.95
CA GLY A 180 14.63 9.10 7.67
C GLY A 180 14.54 9.36 9.18
N VAL A 181 14.65 10.62 9.61
CA VAL A 181 14.70 11.02 11.02
C VAL A 181 13.39 11.64 11.47
N THR A 182 13.14 11.62 12.78
CA THR A 182 12.15 12.49 13.42
C THR A 182 12.86 13.77 13.87
N LEU A 183 12.42 14.91 13.37
CA LEU A 183 13.00 16.19 13.79
C LEU A 183 12.55 16.53 15.22
N PRO A 184 13.47 17.02 16.08
CA PRO A 184 13.11 17.51 17.40
C PRO A 184 12.30 18.81 17.30
N SER A 185 11.50 19.13 18.30
CA SER A 185 10.73 20.38 18.38
C SER A 185 11.63 21.63 18.27
N THR A 186 12.86 21.52 18.74
CA THR A 186 13.90 22.55 18.71
C THR A 186 14.65 22.65 17.37
N ALA A 187 14.32 21.83 16.37
CA ALA A 187 14.95 21.92 15.06
C ALA A 187 14.79 23.32 14.45
N SER A 188 15.79 23.75 13.69
CA SER A 188 15.74 25.06 13.03
C SER A 188 14.56 25.19 12.07
N VAL A 189 14.09 26.40 11.84
CA VAL A 189 13.02 26.68 10.85
C VAL A 189 13.41 26.14 9.47
N ASN A 190 14.67 26.33 9.08
CA ASN A 190 15.18 25.83 7.80
C ASN A 190 15.14 24.30 7.72
N ASP A 191 15.52 23.59 8.79
CA ASP A 191 15.43 22.14 8.81
C ASP A 191 13.98 21.63 8.69
N LYS A 192 13.08 22.22 9.46
CA LYS A 192 11.65 21.90 9.40
C LYS A 192 11.07 22.18 8.00
N LEU A 193 11.52 23.27 7.36
CA LEU A 193 11.03 23.70 6.05
C LEU A 193 11.60 22.84 4.92
N PHE A 194 12.92 22.71 4.81
CA PHE A 194 13.55 22.12 3.63
C PHE A 194 13.82 20.62 3.74
N LYS A 195 13.71 20.04 4.96
CA LYS A 195 13.81 18.58 5.12
C LYS A 195 12.47 17.85 5.06
N GLN A 196 11.33 18.55 5.15
CA GLN A 196 10.00 17.91 5.06
C GLN A 196 9.70 17.38 3.65
N ARG A 197 8.68 16.50 3.57
CA ARG A 197 8.19 15.91 2.31
C ARG A 197 9.19 14.96 1.65
N TYR A 198 10.03 14.31 2.46
CA TYR A 198 10.87 13.18 2.09
C TYR A 198 10.39 11.96 2.86
N TYR A 199 9.66 11.09 2.19
CA TYR A 199 9.10 9.92 2.83
C TYR A 199 10.15 8.83 3.00
N THR A 200 10.30 8.34 4.23
CA THR A 200 10.90 7.05 4.52
C THR A 200 9.79 6.13 4.99
N PHE A 201 9.62 5.00 4.33
CA PHE A 201 8.60 4.01 4.65
C PHE A 201 9.10 2.60 4.43
N ARG A 202 8.53 1.64 5.15
CA ARG A 202 8.71 0.22 4.83
C ARG A 202 7.42 -0.36 4.29
N TYR A 203 7.54 -1.32 3.40
CA TYR A 203 6.39 -2.01 2.86
C TYR A 203 6.70 -3.49 2.60
N ALA A 204 5.67 -4.31 2.61
CA ALA A 204 5.69 -5.69 2.18
C ALA A 204 4.68 -5.86 1.05
N TYR A 205 5.12 -6.36 -0.10
CA TYR A 205 4.29 -6.57 -1.28
C TYR A 205 4.05 -8.06 -1.50
N GLN A 206 2.78 -8.45 -1.68
CA GLN A 206 2.37 -9.83 -1.92
C GLN A 206 2.15 -10.07 -3.42
N PRO A 207 3.09 -10.74 -4.12
CA PRO A 207 3.06 -10.85 -5.58
C PRO A 207 2.05 -11.88 -6.10
N ASN A 208 1.69 -12.91 -5.31
CA ASN A 208 0.77 -13.96 -5.74
C ASN A 208 -0.71 -13.58 -5.62
N GLY A 209 -1.02 -12.44 -4.98
CA GLY A 209 -2.37 -11.96 -4.76
C GLY A 209 -3.10 -12.59 -3.58
N SER A 210 -2.40 -13.38 -2.75
CA SER A 210 -2.98 -13.82 -1.48
C SER A 210 -3.16 -12.67 -0.50
N LYS A 211 -4.06 -12.83 0.45
CA LYS A 211 -4.28 -11.84 1.53
C LYS A 211 -3.35 -12.04 2.73
N THR A 212 -2.32 -12.88 2.62
CA THR A 212 -1.36 -13.21 3.69
C THR A 212 0.03 -12.61 3.37
N PHE A 213 0.69 -12.05 4.37
CA PHE A 213 2.02 -11.43 4.28
C PHE A 213 3.07 -12.26 5.00
#